data_1c6ad1785f9b6241e990add1b383e597
#
_entry.id   1c6ad1785f9b6241e990add1b383e597
#
_cell.length_a   1.000
_cell.length_b   1.000
_cell.length_c   1.000
_cell.angle_alpha   90.00
_cell.angle_beta   90.00
_cell.angle_gamma   90.00
#
_symmetry.space_group_name_H-M   'P 1'
#
loop_
_entity.id
_entity.type
_entity.pdbx_description
1 polymer ?
#
loop_
_entity_poly.entity_id
_entity_poly.type
_entity_poly.pdbx_seq_one_letter_code
_entity_poly.pdbx_strand_id
1 'polypeptide(L)'
;DLSFVPTSKMIVLYYHIPLRDNTGYLNRKKVLDMISRYKNPTLMCAHTHYFQPYHMRSHKLFERIHGGTCGYFWRSTCGGDGTPNGFMVYEIDGTEIIDTYFKASQRADDYQIRLYRGNAEFAGPYATYKYDVGADVVVANVFTSGMDGATWKVELSEDGGKTWSVMTEMSQSYGDRWI
;
A
#
# COMPACT_ATOMS: atom_id res chain seq x y z
N ASP A 1 -3.73 -10.54 26.88
CA ASP A 1 -3.76 -11.99 27.04
C ASP A 1 -4.66 -12.62 25.97
N LEU A 2 -4.14 -13.55 25.18
CA LEU A 2 -4.86 -14.29 24.13
C LEU A 2 -4.96 -15.80 24.45
N SER A 3 -4.66 -16.21 25.68
CA SER A 3 -4.61 -17.63 26.07
C SER A 3 -5.96 -18.37 25.93
N PHE A 4 -7.06 -17.63 25.92
CA PHE A 4 -8.41 -18.16 25.73
C PHE A 4 -8.81 -18.31 24.24
N VAL A 5 -7.98 -17.83 23.29
CA VAL A 5 -8.25 -17.94 21.85
C VAL A 5 -7.51 -19.15 21.29
N PRO A 6 -8.18 -20.11 20.63
CA PRO A 6 -7.51 -21.21 19.96
C PRO A 6 -6.52 -20.74 18.90
N THR A 7 -5.34 -21.33 18.82
CA THR A 7 -4.30 -20.98 17.84
C THR A 7 -4.70 -21.26 16.39
N SER A 8 -5.75 -22.03 16.17
CA SER A 8 -6.38 -22.26 14.87
C SER A 8 -7.17 -21.07 14.34
N LYS A 9 -7.36 -20.03 15.16
CA LYS A 9 -8.04 -18.80 14.75
C LYS A 9 -7.06 -17.80 14.13
N MET A 10 -7.55 -17.02 13.19
CA MET A 10 -6.86 -15.85 12.70
C MET A 10 -6.88 -14.74 13.76
N ILE A 11 -5.75 -14.05 13.91
CA ILE A 11 -5.66 -12.84 14.72
C ILE A 11 -5.46 -11.65 13.78
N VAL A 12 -6.35 -10.68 13.86
CA VAL A 12 -6.17 -9.37 13.21
C VAL A 12 -5.79 -8.38 14.29
N LEU A 13 -4.57 -7.87 14.23
CA LEU A 13 -4.05 -6.88 15.17
C LEU A 13 -4.08 -5.50 14.54
N TYR A 14 -4.92 -4.61 15.09
CA TYR A 14 -4.97 -3.20 14.70
C TYR A 14 -4.22 -2.33 15.69
N TYR A 15 -3.37 -1.43 15.18
CA TYR A 15 -2.62 -0.46 15.97
C TYR A 15 -2.27 0.75 15.13
N HIS A 16 -1.77 1.83 15.74
CA HIS A 16 -1.55 3.07 15.01
C HIS A 16 -0.17 3.14 14.35
N ILE A 17 0.90 3.00 15.13
CA ILE A 17 2.27 3.21 14.67
C ILE A 17 2.89 1.89 14.18
N PRO A 18 3.43 1.82 12.95
CA PRO A 18 4.05 0.61 12.42
C PRO A 18 5.14 0.03 13.33
N LEU A 19 5.10 -1.25 13.55
CA LEU A 19 6.11 -1.97 14.33
C LEU A 19 7.38 -2.21 13.53
N ARG A 20 7.26 -2.61 12.26
CA ARG A 20 8.38 -2.95 11.37
C ARG A 20 9.44 -3.79 12.10
N ASP A 21 10.69 -3.72 11.72
CA ASP A 21 11.82 -4.32 12.47
C ASP A 21 12.44 -3.36 13.50
N ASN A 22 11.63 -2.43 14.04
CA ASN A 22 12.09 -1.49 15.05
C ASN A 22 12.16 -2.16 16.43
N THR A 23 13.37 -2.33 16.93
CA THR A 23 13.64 -2.95 18.24
C THR A 23 13.44 -2.01 19.43
N GLY A 24 13.24 -0.72 19.19
CA GLY A 24 13.07 0.31 20.23
C GLY A 24 11.71 0.32 20.89
N TYR A 25 10.70 -0.36 20.32
CA TYR A 25 9.37 -0.40 20.92
C TYR A 25 9.31 -1.41 22.10
N LEU A 26 8.90 -0.89 23.24
CA LEU A 26 8.70 -1.69 24.44
C LEU A 26 7.65 -2.81 24.18
N ASN A 27 7.98 -4.01 24.58
CA ASN A 27 7.15 -5.21 24.43
C ASN A 27 6.86 -5.66 22.97
N ARG A 28 7.42 -5.02 21.94
CA ARG A 28 7.23 -5.42 20.54
C ARG A 28 7.47 -6.94 20.37
N LYS A 29 8.62 -7.43 20.85
CA LYS A 29 8.95 -8.84 20.71
C LYS A 29 7.89 -9.74 21.37
N LYS A 30 7.42 -9.39 22.56
CA LYS A 30 6.39 -10.19 23.26
C LYS A 30 5.08 -10.27 22.49
N VAL A 31 4.67 -9.15 21.87
CA VAL A 31 3.45 -9.10 21.04
C VAL A 31 3.62 -9.98 19.82
N LEU A 32 4.72 -9.83 19.09
CA LEU A 32 4.98 -10.61 17.87
C LEU A 32 5.13 -12.13 18.18
N ASP A 33 5.84 -12.50 19.24
CA ASP A 33 5.94 -13.90 19.71
C ASP A 33 4.57 -14.49 20.06
N MET A 34 3.67 -13.67 20.59
CA MET A 34 2.34 -14.11 20.97
C MET A 34 1.47 -14.36 19.74
N ILE A 35 1.43 -13.41 18.80
CA ILE A 35 0.54 -13.50 17.64
C ILE A 35 1.04 -14.46 16.57
N SER A 36 2.36 -14.65 16.44
CA SER A 36 2.95 -15.57 15.45
C SER A 36 2.60 -17.05 15.66
N ARG A 37 1.97 -17.39 16.81
CA ARG A 37 1.49 -18.74 17.11
C ARG A 37 0.14 -19.07 16.47
N TYR A 38 -0.57 -18.04 16.01
CA TYR A 38 -1.91 -18.18 15.44
C TYR A 38 -1.87 -18.45 13.94
N LYS A 39 -2.95 -18.98 13.42
CA LYS A 39 -3.08 -19.21 11.99
C LYS A 39 -3.29 -17.86 11.30
N ASN A 40 -2.46 -17.56 10.27
CA ASN A 40 -2.54 -16.36 9.43
C ASN A 40 -2.68 -15.05 10.21
N PRO A 41 -1.76 -14.73 11.14
CA PRO A 41 -1.85 -13.47 11.88
C PRO A 41 -1.65 -12.29 10.94
N THR A 42 -2.56 -11.33 11.03
CA THR A 42 -2.60 -10.15 10.17
C THR A 42 -2.36 -8.89 10.99
N LEU A 43 -1.37 -8.11 10.60
CA LEU A 43 -1.02 -6.84 11.23
C LEU A 43 -1.48 -5.69 10.34
N MET A 44 -2.25 -4.77 10.90
CA MET A 44 -2.78 -3.61 10.21
C MET A 44 -2.52 -2.36 11.03
N CYS A 45 -1.85 -1.39 10.44
CA CYS A 45 -1.53 -0.11 11.08
C CYS A 45 -1.64 1.05 10.08
N ALA A 46 -1.29 2.26 10.52
CA ALA A 46 -1.41 3.48 9.73
C ALA A 46 -0.27 4.47 10.03
N HIS A 47 -0.56 5.68 10.46
CA HIS A 47 0.35 6.73 10.91
C HIS A 47 1.16 7.44 9.81
N THR A 48 1.70 6.70 8.86
CA THR A 48 2.63 7.25 7.85
C THR A 48 1.94 8.01 6.71
N HIS A 49 0.61 7.89 6.60
CA HIS A 49 -0.22 8.49 5.56
C HIS A 49 0.15 8.07 4.12
N TYR A 50 0.76 6.89 3.98
CA TYR A 50 0.97 6.21 2.70
C TYR A 50 0.77 4.71 2.87
N PHE A 51 0.50 4.00 1.79
CA PHE A 51 0.35 2.54 1.80
C PHE A 51 1.70 1.87 1.64
N GLN A 52 1.99 0.90 2.50
CA GLN A 52 3.23 0.14 2.43
C GLN A 52 3.05 -1.29 2.93
N PRO A 53 3.32 -2.30 2.09
CA PRO A 53 3.50 -3.67 2.55
C PRO A 53 4.85 -3.81 3.26
N TYR A 54 4.89 -4.48 4.39
CA TYR A 54 6.13 -4.70 5.13
C TYR A 54 6.25 -6.14 5.62
N HIS A 55 7.25 -6.86 5.12
CA HIS A 55 7.58 -8.21 5.56
C HIS A 55 8.58 -8.16 6.71
N MET A 56 8.14 -8.54 7.91
CA MET A 56 8.99 -8.62 9.09
C MET A 56 9.91 -9.85 9.00
N ARG A 57 11.21 -9.62 8.98
CA ARG A 57 12.21 -10.69 8.86
C ARG A 57 12.23 -11.59 10.09
N SER A 58 12.09 -11.00 11.28
CA SER A 58 12.26 -11.71 12.56
C SER A 58 11.17 -12.74 12.87
N HIS A 59 9.93 -12.54 12.40
CA HIS A 59 8.77 -13.39 12.73
C HIS A 59 8.03 -13.92 11.51
N LYS A 60 8.49 -13.60 10.31
CA LYS A 60 7.81 -13.93 9.04
C LYS A 60 6.36 -13.44 9.00
N LEU A 61 6.10 -12.30 9.63
CA LEU A 61 4.80 -11.66 9.67
C LEU A 61 4.69 -10.60 8.58
N PHE A 62 3.48 -10.36 8.12
CA PHE A 62 3.18 -9.35 7.14
C PHE A 62 2.39 -8.21 7.80
N GLU A 63 2.98 -7.02 7.78
CA GLU A 63 2.39 -5.79 8.30
C GLU A 63 1.89 -4.93 7.14
N ARG A 64 0.61 -4.58 7.19
CA ARG A 64 -0.05 -3.72 6.22
C ARG A 64 -0.16 -2.32 6.80
N ILE A 65 0.61 -1.40 6.25
CA ILE A 65 0.61 0.01 6.66
C ILE A 65 -0.33 0.76 5.73
N HIS A 66 -1.42 1.33 6.27
CA HIS A 66 -2.47 1.98 5.51
C HIS A 66 -2.27 3.48 5.42
N GLY A 67 -2.59 4.04 4.27
CA GLY A 67 -2.67 5.48 4.07
C GLY A 67 -3.84 6.11 4.82
N GLY A 68 -3.79 7.41 4.98
CA GLY A 68 -4.87 8.17 5.61
C GLY A 68 -6.03 8.40 4.64
N THR A 69 -7.27 8.16 5.10
CA THR A 69 -8.48 8.52 4.34
C THR A 69 -8.63 10.02 4.11
N CYS A 70 -7.94 10.82 4.92
CA CYS A 70 -7.91 12.29 4.84
C CYS A 70 -6.74 12.83 3.98
N GLY A 71 -5.94 11.94 3.37
CA GLY A 71 -4.73 12.29 2.63
C GLY A 71 -3.55 12.69 3.51
N TYR A 72 -2.53 13.24 2.87
CA TYR A 72 -1.33 13.74 3.54
C TYR A 72 -1.62 15.06 4.23
N PHE A 73 -1.27 15.19 5.50
CA PHE A 73 -1.52 16.37 6.34
C PHE A 73 -2.98 16.87 6.38
N TRP A 74 -3.98 15.99 6.26
CA TRP A 74 -5.40 16.30 6.51
C TRP A 74 -6.07 17.25 5.51
N ARG A 75 -5.36 17.73 4.50
CA ARG A 75 -5.84 18.71 3.52
C ARG A 75 -5.55 18.31 2.08
N SER A 76 -4.89 17.18 1.91
CA SER A 76 -4.52 16.68 0.59
C SER A 76 -5.62 15.80 0.00
N THR A 77 -5.67 15.73 -1.31
CA THR A 77 -6.56 14.84 -2.05
C THR A 77 -5.96 13.44 -2.25
N CYS A 78 -4.73 13.24 -1.78
CA CYS A 78 -3.99 11.97 -1.86
C CYS A 78 -3.05 11.79 -0.67
N GLY A 79 -2.58 10.59 -0.46
CA GLY A 79 -1.51 10.24 0.46
C GLY A 79 -0.13 10.67 -0.03
N GLY A 80 0.90 10.51 0.83
CA GLY A 80 2.28 10.86 0.49
C GLY A 80 2.92 10.00 -0.60
N ASP A 81 2.25 8.94 -1.01
CA ASP A 81 2.61 8.05 -2.13
C ASP A 81 1.81 8.35 -3.41
N GLY A 82 1.01 9.42 -3.41
CA GLY A 82 0.12 9.77 -4.52
C GLY A 82 -1.15 8.93 -4.62
N THR A 83 -1.38 7.96 -3.72
CA THR A 83 -2.62 7.21 -3.66
C THR A 83 -3.78 8.15 -3.28
N PRO A 84 -4.90 8.14 -3.99
CA PRO A 84 -6.07 8.96 -3.64
C PRO A 84 -6.56 8.71 -2.22
N ASN A 85 -7.29 9.66 -1.65
CA ASN A 85 -7.99 9.43 -0.40
C ASN A 85 -8.92 8.22 -0.53
N GLY A 86 -8.86 7.31 0.42
CA GLY A 86 -9.62 6.07 0.35
C GLY A 86 -9.24 5.09 1.47
N PHE A 87 -9.61 3.85 1.29
CA PHE A 87 -9.37 2.79 2.25
C PHE A 87 -9.24 1.42 1.56
N MET A 88 -8.65 0.47 2.25
CA MET A 88 -8.59 -0.92 1.81
C MET A 88 -9.82 -1.67 2.27
N VAL A 89 -10.32 -2.54 1.42
CA VAL A 89 -11.33 -3.56 1.75
C VAL A 89 -10.63 -4.92 1.78
N TYR A 90 -10.94 -5.70 2.79
CA TYR A 90 -10.43 -7.07 2.95
C TYR A 90 -11.60 -8.02 3.11
N GLU A 91 -11.70 -9.00 2.23
CA GLU A 91 -12.65 -10.07 2.35
C GLU A 91 -12.00 -11.26 3.06
N ILE A 92 -12.63 -11.74 4.13
CA ILE A 92 -12.09 -12.81 4.97
C ILE A 92 -13.06 -13.99 4.96
N ASP A 93 -12.55 -15.17 4.60
CA ASP A 93 -13.25 -16.42 4.77
C ASP A 93 -12.49 -17.32 5.77
N GLY A 94 -13.14 -17.65 6.88
CA GLY A 94 -12.53 -18.43 7.96
C GLY A 94 -11.29 -17.75 8.54
N THR A 95 -10.11 -18.18 8.12
CA THR A 95 -8.82 -17.64 8.57
C THR A 95 -7.95 -17.11 7.42
N GLU A 96 -8.54 -16.94 6.25
CA GLU A 96 -7.84 -16.49 5.05
C GLU A 96 -8.39 -15.13 4.60
N ILE A 97 -7.51 -14.23 4.18
CA ILE A 97 -7.92 -13.06 3.37
C ILE A 97 -8.01 -13.57 1.93
N ILE A 98 -9.23 -13.62 1.40
CA ILE A 98 -9.52 -14.18 0.07
C ILE A 98 -9.53 -13.13 -1.02
N ASP A 99 -9.74 -11.87 -0.67
CA ASP A 99 -9.66 -10.74 -1.60
C ASP A 99 -9.25 -9.47 -0.87
N THR A 100 -8.56 -8.58 -1.59
CA THR A 100 -8.24 -7.23 -1.12
C THR A 100 -8.28 -6.25 -2.28
N TYR A 101 -8.92 -5.10 -2.06
CA TYR A 101 -8.88 -4.01 -3.04
C TYR A 101 -8.89 -2.65 -2.36
N PHE A 102 -8.40 -1.66 -3.09
CA PHE A 102 -8.43 -0.27 -2.67
C PHE A 102 -9.73 0.40 -3.14
N LYS A 103 -10.39 1.12 -2.25
CA LYS A 103 -11.55 1.94 -2.58
C LYS A 103 -11.21 3.41 -2.46
N ALA A 104 -10.97 4.08 -3.59
CA ALA A 104 -10.79 5.51 -3.63
C ALA A 104 -12.11 6.25 -3.36
N SER A 105 -12.07 7.29 -2.53
CA SER A 105 -13.22 8.14 -2.25
C SER A 105 -13.77 8.76 -3.55
N GLN A 106 -15.09 8.65 -3.74
CA GLN A 106 -15.80 9.21 -4.89
C GLN A 106 -15.30 8.71 -6.27
N ARG A 107 -14.67 7.53 -6.31
CA ARG A 107 -14.23 6.87 -7.54
C ARG A 107 -14.86 5.48 -7.65
N ALA A 108 -14.87 4.94 -8.86
CA ALA A 108 -15.27 3.55 -9.09
C ALA A 108 -14.27 2.56 -8.45
N ASP A 109 -14.68 1.31 -8.25
CA ASP A 109 -13.85 0.30 -7.56
C ASP A 109 -12.67 -0.16 -8.41
N ASP A 110 -12.74 0.00 -9.73
CA ASP A 110 -11.69 -0.29 -10.68
C ASP A 110 -10.63 0.83 -10.79
N TYR A 111 -10.79 1.93 -10.05
CA TYR A 111 -9.80 3.01 -10.03
C TYR A 111 -8.60 2.63 -9.12
N GLN A 112 -7.72 1.78 -9.65
CA GLN A 112 -6.59 1.19 -8.93
C GLN A 112 -5.23 1.72 -9.39
N ILE A 113 -5.21 2.53 -10.45
CA ILE A 113 -3.99 3.00 -11.10
C ILE A 113 -4.19 4.41 -11.67
N ARG A 114 -3.12 5.20 -11.67
CA ARG A 114 -3.05 6.48 -12.35
C ARG A 114 -1.89 6.50 -13.32
N LEU A 115 -2.15 6.95 -14.56
CA LEU A 115 -1.13 7.10 -15.60
C LEU A 115 -0.75 8.56 -15.77
N TYR A 116 0.52 8.78 -16.03
CA TYR A 116 1.11 10.09 -16.37
C TYR A 116 1.89 9.98 -17.66
N ARG A 117 1.78 11.00 -18.51
CA ARG A 117 2.52 11.11 -19.78
C ARG A 117 3.68 12.08 -19.61
N GLY A 118 4.88 11.52 -19.50
CA GLY A 118 6.11 12.29 -19.49
C GLY A 118 6.10 13.50 -18.55
N ASN A 119 6.92 14.49 -18.86
CA ASN A 119 7.07 15.70 -18.06
C ASN A 119 5.85 16.61 -18.04
N ALA A 120 4.98 16.56 -19.06
CA ALA A 120 3.86 17.49 -19.19
C ALA A 120 2.82 17.34 -18.07
N GLU A 121 2.64 16.13 -17.54
CA GLU A 121 1.65 15.87 -16.49
C GLU A 121 2.21 15.92 -15.08
N PHE A 122 3.53 15.91 -14.93
CA PHE A 122 4.20 16.19 -13.65
C PHE A 122 4.39 17.69 -13.37
N ALA A 123 4.17 18.56 -14.34
CA ALA A 123 4.28 20.00 -14.22
C ALA A 123 3.00 20.65 -13.67
N GLY A 124 2.58 20.29 -12.48
CA GLY A 124 1.51 21.00 -11.77
C GLY A 124 2.01 22.28 -11.11
N PRO A 125 1.12 23.25 -10.77
CA PRO A 125 1.51 24.51 -10.15
C PRO A 125 2.16 24.33 -8.76
N TYR A 126 2.04 23.16 -8.17
CA TYR A 126 2.62 22.80 -6.86
C TYR A 126 3.78 21.82 -6.98
N ALA A 127 4.16 21.38 -8.19
CA ALA A 127 5.29 20.49 -8.39
C ALA A 127 6.59 21.26 -8.13
N THR A 128 7.11 21.16 -6.92
CA THR A 128 8.42 21.71 -6.53
C THR A 128 9.58 20.94 -7.13
N TYR A 129 9.34 19.71 -7.61
CA TYR A 129 10.35 18.83 -8.20
C TYR A 129 9.97 18.51 -9.65
N LYS A 130 10.75 18.99 -10.58
CA LYS A 130 10.68 18.56 -11.99
C LYS A 130 11.42 17.23 -12.11
N TYR A 131 10.68 16.18 -12.43
CA TYR A 131 11.30 14.93 -12.84
C TYR A 131 11.38 14.89 -14.35
N ASP A 132 12.58 14.75 -14.84
CA ASP A 132 12.80 14.54 -16.27
C ASP A 132 12.69 13.04 -16.57
N VAL A 133 11.48 12.60 -16.81
CA VAL A 133 11.23 11.22 -17.23
C VAL A 133 11.22 11.06 -18.75
N GLY A 134 11.45 12.16 -19.49
CA GLY A 134 11.35 12.18 -20.94
C GLY A 134 9.91 12.33 -21.45
N ALA A 135 9.74 12.96 -22.60
CA ALA A 135 8.42 13.27 -23.16
C ALA A 135 7.63 12.01 -23.57
N ASP A 136 8.33 10.97 -23.97
CA ASP A 136 7.76 9.71 -24.49
C ASP A 136 7.62 8.62 -23.41
N VAL A 137 7.84 8.96 -22.13
CA VAL A 137 7.73 8.00 -21.03
C VAL A 137 6.32 8.04 -20.44
N VAL A 138 5.73 6.87 -20.22
CA VAL A 138 4.50 6.68 -19.45
C VAL A 138 4.88 6.17 -18.06
N VAL A 139 4.40 6.84 -17.02
CA VAL A 139 4.57 6.42 -15.63
C VAL A 139 3.22 5.99 -15.06
N ALA A 140 3.20 4.85 -14.38
CA ALA A 140 2.04 4.33 -13.69
C ALA A 140 2.24 4.41 -12.17
N ASN A 141 1.34 5.08 -11.46
CA ASN A 141 1.21 4.95 -10.02
C ASN A 141 0.14 3.89 -9.74
N VAL A 142 0.57 2.72 -9.32
CA VAL A 142 -0.30 1.58 -8.96
C VAL A 142 -0.59 1.67 -7.48
N PHE A 143 -1.84 1.99 -7.13
CA PHE A 143 -2.23 2.21 -5.75
C PHE A 143 -2.15 0.92 -4.94
N THR A 144 -1.61 0.99 -3.73
CA THR A 144 -1.59 -0.11 -2.77
C THR A 144 -0.92 -1.41 -3.25
N SER A 145 -0.01 -1.31 -4.23
CA SER A 145 0.74 -2.46 -4.75
C SER A 145 1.36 -3.28 -3.61
N GLY A 146 1.17 -4.60 -3.65
CA GLY A 146 1.71 -5.54 -2.68
C GLY A 146 0.97 -5.59 -1.32
N MET A 147 -0.08 -4.81 -1.10
CA MET A 147 -0.85 -4.84 0.16
C MET A 147 -1.62 -6.15 0.36
N ASP A 148 -1.85 -6.90 -0.68
CA ASP A 148 -2.35 -8.28 -0.66
C ASP A 148 -1.28 -9.32 -0.24
N GLY A 149 0.01 -8.93 -0.28
CA GLY A 149 1.16 -9.79 -0.02
C GLY A 149 1.73 -10.44 -1.29
N ALA A 150 1.17 -10.14 -2.46
CA ALA A 150 1.63 -10.66 -3.75
C ALA A 150 2.66 -9.74 -4.41
N THR A 151 3.41 -10.29 -5.35
CA THR A 151 4.24 -9.51 -6.28
C THR A 151 3.42 -9.19 -7.51
N TRP A 152 3.26 -7.91 -7.80
CA TRP A 152 2.48 -7.45 -8.93
C TRP A 152 3.36 -7.29 -10.18
N LYS A 153 2.77 -7.60 -11.33
CA LYS A 153 3.30 -7.31 -12.65
C LYS A 153 2.43 -6.23 -13.28
N VAL A 154 3.05 -5.13 -13.70
CA VAL A 154 2.37 -4.02 -14.35
C VAL A 154 2.70 -4.03 -15.83
N GLU A 155 1.70 -3.93 -16.69
CA GLU A 155 1.86 -3.95 -18.13
C GLU A 155 1.11 -2.77 -18.76
N LEU A 156 1.67 -2.24 -19.84
CA LEU A 156 1.09 -1.18 -20.65
C LEU A 156 0.72 -1.71 -22.02
N SER A 157 -0.46 -1.36 -22.49
CA SER A 157 -0.89 -1.52 -23.87
C SER A 157 -1.06 -0.15 -24.56
N GLU A 158 -0.49 0.00 -25.72
CA GLU A 158 -0.61 1.22 -26.56
C GLU A 158 -1.54 1.03 -27.75
N ASP A 159 -2.08 -0.17 -27.95
CA ASP A 159 -2.87 -0.57 -29.13
C ASP A 159 -4.29 -1.05 -28.77
N GLY A 160 -4.80 -0.62 -27.60
CA GLY A 160 -6.14 -0.96 -27.13
C GLY A 160 -6.25 -2.40 -26.61
N GLY A 161 -5.20 -2.91 -26.00
CA GLY A 161 -5.19 -4.22 -25.33
C GLY A 161 -4.84 -5.42 -26.23
N LYS A 162 -4.37 -5.16 -27.45
CA LYS A 162 -3.96 -6.23 -28.37
C LYS A 162 -2.57 -6.78 -28.04
N THR A 163 -1.65 -5.90 -27.63
CA THR A 163 -0.32 -6.27 -27.15
C THR A 163 -0.03 -5.58 -25.83
N TRP A 164 0.82 -6.21 -25.00
CA TRP A 164 1.17 -5.74 -23.67
C TRP A 164 2.67 -5.78 -23.45
N SER A 165 3.22 -4.71 -22.90
CA SER A 165 4.63 -4.60 -22.53
C SER A 165 4.77 -4.42 -21.03
N VAL A 166 5.71 -5.16 -20.42
CA VAL A 166 5.96 -5.07 -18.97
C VAL A 166 6.58 -3.70 -18.65
N MET A 167 6.02 -3.00 -17.67
CA MET A 167 6.58 -1.77 -17.14
C MET A 167 7.67 -2.09 -16.11
N THR A 168 8.71 -1.26 -16.07
CA THR A 168 9.80 -1.40 -15.10
C THR A 168 9.47 -0.62 -13.83
N GLU A 169 9.63 -1.25 -12.67
CA GLU A 169 9.49 -0.56 -11.39
C GLU A 169 10.57 0.52 -11.24
N MET A 170 10.16 1.72 -10.83
CA MET A 170 11.05 2.84 -10.63
C MET A 170 11.65 2.77 -9.21
N SER A 171 12.98 2.78 -9.13
CA SER A 171 13.72 2.74 -7.86
C SER A 171 13.79 4.08 -7.14
N GLN A 172 13.38 5.17 -7.80
CA GLN A 172 13.41 6.52 -7.25
C GLN A 172 12.02 7.00 -6.86
N SER A 173 11.93 7.69 -5.72
CA SER A 173 10.71 8.39 -5.35
C SER A 173 10.54 9.64 -6.21
N TYR A 174 9.42 9.73 -6.88
CA TYR A 174 9.03 10.91 -7.66
C TYR A 174 7.91 11.64 -6.92
N GLY A 175 7.94 12.98 -6.92
CA GLY A 175 6.82 13.77 -6.44
C GLY A 175 5.62 13.59 -7.38
N ASP A 176 4.49 13.21 -6.83
CA ASP A 176 3.24 13.21 -7.57
C ASP A 176 2.69 14.64 -7.64
N ARG A 177 2.23 15.09 -8.81
CA ARG A 177 1.65 16.44 -8.99
C ARG A 177 0.40 16.68 -8.14
N TRP A 178 -0.15 15.64 -7.55
CA TRP A 178 -1.34 15.67 -6.72
C TRP A 178 -1.07 15.80 -5.22
N ILE A 179 0.20 15.74 -4.82
CA ILE A 179 0.64 15.93 -3.43
C ILE A 179 0.81 17.39 -3.09
#